data_1bbf715936714ef3851de99dec843cf9
#
_entry.id   1bbf715936714ef3851de99dec843cf9
#
_cell.length_a   1.000
_cell.length_b   1.000
_cell.length_c   1.000
_cell.angle_alpha   90.00
_cell.angle_beta   90.00
_cell.angle_gamma   90.00
#
_symmetry.space_group_name_H-M   'P 1'
#
loop_
_entity.id
_entity.type
_entity.pdbx_description
1 polymer ?
#
loop_
_entity_poly.entity_id
_entity_poly.type
_entity_poly.pdbx_seq_one_letter_code
_entity_poly.pdbx_strand_id
1 'polypeptide(L)'
;MKKIVFATGNAGKMKEIREILADLPVEIYSMKEAGISVEIDENGKTFEENAKIKAQTVAGCADGDTIVLADDSGLEVDALNGEPGVYSARYMGEDTSYRIKNQSLVDRLEGVPVEKRTARFVCVIAAAFPDGTVCTTKGTIEGKIGYEERGENGFGLSLIHISEPT
;
A
#
# COMPACT_ATOMS: atom_id res chain seq x y z
N MET A 1 7.53 13.41 -23.57
CA MET A 1 7.22 13.16 -22.15
C MET A 1 7.37 11.69 -21.83
N LYS A 2 7.87 11.37 -20.66
CA LYS A 2 7.93 9.99 -20.17
C LYS A 2 6.52 9.51 -19.81
N LYS A 3 6.20 8.29 -20.20
CA LYS A 3 4.92 7.66 -19.90
C LYS A 3 5.06 6.76 -18.68
N ILE A 4 4.19 6.95 -17.71
CA ILE A 4 4.15 6.15 -16.47
C ILE A 4 2.78 5.50 -16.36
N VAL A 5 2.77 4.20 -16.10
CA VAL A 5 1.55 3.47 -15.74
C VAL A 5 1.63 3.12 -14.27
N PHE A 6 0.62 3.48 -13.50
CA PHE A 6 0.51 3.11 -12.10
C PHE A 6 -0.39 1.88 -11.99
N ALA A 7 0.16 0.78 -11.48
CA ALA A 7 -0.51 -0.51 -11.42
C ALA A 7 -1.48 -0.57 -10.24
N THR A 8 -2.57 0.17 -10.35
CA THR A 8 -3.62 0.19 -9.33
C THR A 8 -5.00 0.28 -9.97
N GLY A 9 -5.99 -0.30 -9.33
CA GLY A 9 -7.39 -0.11 -9.65
C GLY A 9 -8.08 0.93 -8.76
N ASN A 10 -7.32 1.58 -7.87
CA ASN A 10 -7.86 2.51 -6.89
C ASN A 10 -7.79 3.96 -7.41
N ALA A 11 -8.96 4.58 -7.64
CA ALA A 11 -9.05 5.95 -8.15
C ALA A 11 -8.45 6.99 -7.20
N GLY A 12 -8.54 6.76 -5.89
CA GLY A 12 -7.95 7.64 -4.87
C GLY A 12 -6.44 7.65 -4.94
N LYS A 13 -5.82 6.47 -5.10
CA LYS A 13 -4.37 6.36 -5.28
C LYS A 13 -3.90 7.02 -6.58
N MET A 14 -4.67 6.88 -7.66
CA MET A 14 -4.37 7.56 -8.93
C MET A 14 -4.36 9.07 -8.77
N LYS A 15 -5.33 9.60 -8.05
CA LYS A 15 -5.40 11.04 -7.77
C LYS A 15 -4.18 11.50 -6.98
N GLU A 16 -3.81 10.78 -5.94
CA GLU A 16 -2.66 11.10 -5.10
C GLU A 16 -1.35 11.09 -5.89
N ILE A 17 -1.11 10.07 -6.71
CA ILE A 17 0.12 9.98 -7.49
C ILE A 17 0.21 11.09 -8.54
N ARG A 18 -0.92 11.46 -9.14
CA ARG A 18 -0.97 12.56 -10.08
C ARG A 18 -0.63 13.90 -9.42
N GLU A 19 -1.11 14.12 -8.21
CA GLU A 19 -0.78 15.31 -7.42
C GLU A 19 0.71 15.36 -7.05
N ILE A 20 1.26 14.25 -6.61
CA ILE A 20 2.67 14.15 -6.21
C ILE A 20 3.60 14.43 -7.40
N LEU A 21 3.26 13.92 -8.57
CA LEU A 21 4.11 14.01 -9.77
C LEU A 21 3.71 15.17 -10.71
N ALA A 22 2.81 16.05 -10.27
CA ALA A 22 2.26 17.13 -11.11
C ALA A 22 3.32 18.06 -11.71
N ASP A 23 4.42 18.28 -10.99
CA ASP A 23 5.49 19.20 -11.43
C ASP A 23 6.53 18.54 -12.35
N LEU A 24 6.38 17.25 -12.63
CA LEU A 24 7.31 16.50 -13.49
C LEU A 24 6.77 16.40 -14.92
N PRO A 25 7.66 16.37 -15.94
CA PRO A 25 7.24 16.22 -17.33
C PRO A 25 6.92 14.75 -17.66
N VAL A 26 5.88 14.23 -17.02
CA VAL A 26 5.44 12.84 -17.18
C VAL A 26 3.95 12.77 -17.46
N GLU A 27 3.54 11.75 -18.21
CA GLU A 27 2.13 11.42 -18.43
C GLU A 27 1.82 10.19 -17.58
N ILE A 28 0.79 10.28 -16.74
CA ILE A 28 0.44 9.22 -15.79
C ILE A 28 -0.89 8.59 -16.16
N TYR A 29 -0.90 7.29 -16.32
CA TYR A 29 -2.07 6.49 -16.70
C TYR A 29 -2.33 5.41 -15.66
N SER A 30 -3.60 5.11 -15.43
CA SER A 30 -4.00 3.89 -14.73
C SER A 30 -3.84 2.70 -15.67
N MET A 31 -3.91 1.48 -15.13
CA MET A 31 -3.93 0.27 -15.95
C MET A 31 -5.08 0.31 -16.96
N LYS A 32 -6.26 0.71 -16.52
CA LYS A 32 -7.46 0.81 -17.37
C LYS A 32 -7.25 1.79 -18.51
N GLU A 33 -6.71 2.97 -18.22
CA GLU A 33 -6.43 4.00 -19.25
C GLU A 33 -5.36 3.54 -20.25
N ALA A 34 -4.42 2.73 -19.79
CA ALA A 34 -3.38 2.16 -20.65
C ALA A 34 -3.86 0.90 -21.41
N GLY A 35 -5.09 0.45 -21.20
CA GLY A 35 -5.63 -0.74 -21.83
C GLY A 35 -5.05 -2.04 -21.30
N ILE A 36 -4.48 -2.05 -20.10
CA ILE A 36 -3.87 -3.22 -19.49
C ILE A 36 -4.87 -3.91 -18.56
N SER A 37 -5.14 -5.18 -18.84
CA SER A 37 -5.96 -6.03 -17.98
C SER A 37 -5.19 -7.31 -17.77
N VAL A 38 -4.72 -7.54 -16.55
CA VAL A 38 -3.90 -8.71 -16.21
C VAL A 38 -4.17 -9.07 -14.74
N GLU A 39 -4.21 -10.36 -14.48
CA GLU A 39 -4.27 -10.86 -13.11
C GLU A 39 -2.88 -10.80 -12.50
N ILE A 40 -2.81 -10.30 -11.27
CA ILE A 40 -1.56 -10.18 -10.53
C ILE A 40 -1.64 -11.12 -9.34
N ASP A 41 -0.73 -12.08 -9.29
CA ASP A 41 -0.63 -13.02 -8.18
C ASP A 41 0.34 -12.48 -7.14
N GLU A 42 -0.20 -11.79 -6.14
CA GLU A 42 0.56 -11.18 -5.06
C GLU A 42 0.88 -12.23 -3.99
N ASN A 43 1.75 -13.18 -4.34
CA ASN A 43 2.14 -14.29 -3.46
C ASN A 43 3.45 -14.06 -2.71
N GLY A 44 3.96 -12.85 -2.74
CA GLY A 44 5.18 -12.47 -2.01
C GLY A 44 4.95 -12.47 -0.50
N LYS A 45 6.04 -12.61 0.24
CA LYS A 45 6.04 -12.64 1.70
C LYS A 45 6.35 -11.28 2.31
N THR A 46 6.78 -10.33 1.50
CA THR A 46 7.09 -8.96 1.94
C THR A 46 6.38 -7.95 1.05
N PHE A 47 6.27 -6.72 1.55
CA PHE A 47 5.71 -5.63 0.75
C PHE A 47 6.57 -5.36 -0.50
N GLU A 48 7.90 -5.44 -0.35
CA GLU A 48 8.83 -5.26 -1.46
C GLU A 48 8.61 -6.31 -2.56
N GLU A 49 8.46 -7.57 -2.17
CA GLU A 49 8.20 -8.66 -3.13
C GLU A 49 6.89 -8.44 -3.89
N ASN A 50 5.82 -8.10 -3.19
CA ASN A 50 4.52 -7.87 -3.80
C ASN A 50 4.51 -6.64 -4.71
N ALA A 51 5.15 -5.56 -4.31
CA ALA A 51 5.26 -4.37 -5.14
C ALA A 51 6.04 -4.68 -6.43
N LYS A 52 7.14 -5.43 -6.34
CA LYS A 52 7.91 -5.88 -7.51
C LYS A 52 7.09 -6.77 -8.43
N ILE A 53 6.37 -7.74 -7.88
CA ILE A 53 5.50 -8.64 -8.66
C ILE A 53 4.50 -7.83 -9.47
N LYS A 54 3.82 -6.87 -8.85
CA LYS A 54 2.88 -6.00 -9.53
C LYS A 54 3.54 -5.21 -10.65
N ALA A 55 4.65 -4.54 -10.35
CA ALA A 55 5.34 -3.70 -11.32
C ALA A 55 5.83 -4.51 -12.52
N GLN A 56 6.44 -5.66 -12.28
CA GLN A 56 6.96 -6.53 -13.33
C GLN A 56 5.85 -7.16 -14.17
N THR A 57 4.77 -7.60 -13.55
CA THR A 57 3.62 -8.19 -14.25
C THR A 57 2.99 -7.18 -15.20
N VAL A 58 2.76 -5.95 -14.74
CA VAL A 58 2.17 -4.89 -15.56
C VAL A 58 3.16 -4.42 -16.63
N ALA A 59 4.45 -4.34 -16.30
CA ALA A 59 5.50 -3.97 -17.27
C ALA A 59 5.56 -4.93 -18.45
N GLY A 60 5.29 -6.21 -18.22
CA GLY A 60 5.22 -7.22 -19.29
C GLY A 60 4.07 -6.99 -20.27
N CYS A 61 3.09 -6.20 -19.90
CA CYS A 61 1.91 -5.86 -20.72
C CYS A 61 1.96 -4.43 -21.25
N ALA A 62 2.93 -3.63 -20.84
CA ALA A 62 3.05 -2.22 -21.22
C ALA A 62 3.92 -2.02 -22.44
N ASP A 63 3.78 -0.85 -23.08
CA ASP A 63 4.63 -0.46 -24.19
C ASP A 63 6.10 -0.33 -23.76
N GLY A 64 7.03 -0.53 -24.73
CA GLY A 64 8.45 -0.62 -24.44
C GLY A 64 9.13 0.57 -23.78
N ASP A 65 8.55 1.78 -23.89
CA ASP A 65 9.09 3.01 -23.30
C ASP A 65 8.37 3.43 -22.00
N THR A 66 7.55 2.56 -21.48
CA THR A 66 6.72 2.87 -20.31
C THR A 66 7.42 2.48 -19.01
N ILE A 67 7.41 3.39 -18.03
CA ILE A 67 7.81 3.09 -16.66
C ILE A 67 6.55 2.64 -15.91
N VAL A 68 6.64 1.53 -15.20
CA VAL A 68 5.52 1.03 -14.41
C VAL A 68 5.83 1.21 -12.92
N LEU A 69 4.92 1.87 -12.21
CA LEU A 69 4.97 2.02 -10.77
C LEU A 69 3.90 1.13 -10.15
N ALA A 70 4.23 0.49 -9.05
CA ALA A 70 3.28 -0.27 -8.25
C ALA A 70 3.54 -0.04 -6.77
N ASP A 71 2.51 -0.13 -5.96
CA ASP A 71 2.66 -0.03 -4.52
C ASP A 71 2.15 -1.30 -3.84
N ASP A 72 2.69 -1.55 -2.66
CA ASP A 72 2.09 -2.45 -1.70
C ASP A 72 2.19 -1.82 -0.33
N SER A 73 1.11 -1.84 0.41
CA SER A 73 1.05 -1.17 1.70
C SER A 73 0.18 -1.93 2.68
N GLY A 74 0.39 -1.69 3.95
CA GLY A 74 -0.38 -2.33 4.98
C GLY A 74 0.05 -1.91 6.37
N LEU A 75 -0.63 -2.49 7.34
CA LEU A 75 -0.44 -2.22 8.76
C LEU A 75 0.32 -3.38 9.41
N GLU A 76 1.36 -3.07 10.17
CA GLU A 76 2.07 -4.03 11.00
C GLU A 76 1.86 -3.66 12.46
N VAL A 77 1.31 -4.58 13.25
CA VAL A 77 1.04 -4.38 14.68
C VAL A 77 1.99 -5.27 15.49
N ASP A 78 2.84 -4.66 16.31
CA ASP A 78 3.89 -5.41 17.02
C ASP A 78 3.34 -6.45 18.01
N ALA A 79 2.28 -6.13 18.73
CA ALA A 79 1.65 -7.06 19.67
C ALA A 79 0.98 -8.26 18.96
N LEU A 80 0.77 -8.16 17.65
CA LEU A 80 0.19 -9.22 16.81
C LEU A 80 1.24 -9.87 15.91
N ASN A 81 2.52 -9.78 16.27
CA ASN A 81 3.64 -10.33 15.51
C ASN A 81 3.73 -9.79 14.06
N GLY A 82 3.37 -8.52 13.88
CA GLY A 82 3.40 -7.86 12.58
C GLY A 82 2.14 -8.02 11.74
N GLU A 83 1.13 -8.75 12.22
CA GLU A 83 -0.12 -8.89 11.49
C GLU A 83 -0.91 -7.57 11.49
N PRO A 84 -1.73 -7.30 10.46
CA PRO A 84 -1.97 -8.15 9.29
C PRO A 84 -0.88 -8.12 8.21
N GLY A 85 0.06 -7.17 8.27
CA GLY A 85 1.21 -7.12 7.36
C GLY A 85 0.81 -7.12 5.88
N VAL A 86 1.44 -7.99 5.08
CA VAL A 86 1.17 -8.09 3.64
C VAL A 86 -0.26 -8.55 3.32
N TYR A 87 -0.96 -9.07 4.30
CA TYR A 87 -2.35 -9.52 4.15
C TYR A 87 -3.37 -8.44 4.52
N SER A 88 -2.94 -7.20 4.76
CA SER A 88 -3.81 -6.12 5.23
C SER A 88 -5.07 -5.93 4.37
N ALA A 89 -4.94 -5.93 3.06
CA ALA A 89 -6.08 -5.76 2.16
C ALA A 89 -7.05 -6.95 2.22
N ARG A 90 -6.53 -8.14 2.55
CA ARG A 90 -7.30 -9.39 2.60
C ARG A 90 -7.69 -9.81 4.02
N TYR A 91 -7.28 -9.02 5.01
CA TYR A 91 -7.58 -9.31 6.41
C TYR A 91 -9.11 -9.40 6.61
N MET A 92 -9.58 -10.53 7.12
CA MET A 92 -11.00 -10.85 7.29
C MET A 92 -11.81 -10.89 5.97
N GLY A 93 -11.13 -11.01 4.80
CA GLY A 93 -11.76 -11.03 3.49
C GLY A 93 -11.74 -9.69 2.79
N GLU A 94 -11.61 -9.72 1.47
CA GLU A 94 -11.46 -8.51 0.65
C GLU A 94 -12.72 -7.61 0.69
N ASP A 95 -13.89 -8.22 0.80
CA ASP A 95 -15.17 -7.51 0.78
C ASP A 95 -15.63 -7.01 2.16
N THR A 96 -14.83 -7.27 3.20
CA THR A 96 -15.16 -6.80 4.56
C THR A 96 -14.83 -5.33 4.70
N SER A 97 -15.73 -4.54 5.30
CA SER A 97 -15.51 -3.10 5.49
C SER A 97 -14.28 -2.83 6.38
N TYR A 98 -13.63 -1.71 6.15
CA TYR A 98 -12.51 -1.28 7.00
C TYR A 98 -12.93 -1.08 8.46
N ARG A 99 -14.16 -0.67 8.71
CA ARG A 99 -14.68 -0.51 10.06
C ARG A 99 -14.65 -1.84 10.83
N ILE A 100 -15.08 -2.92 10.19
CA ILE A 100 -15.08 -4.27 10.79
C ILE A 100 -13.65 -4.75 10.99
N LYS A 101 -12.77 -4.54 10.00
CA LYS A 101 -11.35 -4.91 10.08
C LYS A 101 -10.66 -4.17 11.23
N ASN A 102 -10.91 -2.87 11.34
CA ASN A 102 -10.34 -2.04 12.41
C ASN A 102 -10.85 -2.47 13.79
N GLN A 103 -12.13 -2.74 13.90
CA GLN A 103 -12.72 -3.18 15.17
C GLN A 103 -12.13 -4.53 15.60
N SER A 104 -11.91 -5.44 14.66
CA SER A 104 -11.25 -6.72 14.94
C SER A 104 -9.85 -6.53 15.53
N LEU A 105 -9.07 -5.60 14.99
CA LEU A 105 -7.73 -5.30 15.51
C LEU A 105 -7.80 -4.73 16.93
N VAL A 106 -8.73 -3.83 17.19
CA VAL A 106 -8.94 -3.27 18.52
C VAL A 106 -9.31 -4.37 19.52
N ASP A 107 -10.20 -5.28 19.13
CA ASP A 107 -10.65 -6.39 19.97
C ASP A 107 -9.48 -7.36 20.27
N ARG A 108 -8.63 -7.65 19.30
CA ARG A 108 -7.46 -8.51 19.49
C ARG A 108 -6.42 -7.91 20.42
N LEU A 109 -6.45 -6.59 20.60
CA LEU A 109 -5.54 -5.88 21.48
C LEU A 109 -6.15 -5.59 22.85
N GLU A 110 -7.31 -6.15 23.16
CA GLU A 110 -7.93 -6.01 24.48
C GLU A 110 -6.97 -6.50 25.56
N GLY A 111 -6.78 -5.69 26.60
CA GLY A 111 -5.85 -6.00 27.67
C GLY A 111 -4.40 -5.62 27.40
N VAL A 112 -4.06 -5.22 26.18
CA VAL A 112 -2.71 -4.78 25.84
C VAL A 112 -2.54 -3.31 26.24
N PRO A 113 -1.56 -2.96 27.11
CA PRO A 113 -1.36 -1.56 27.50
C PRO A 113 -0.88 -0.70 26.32
N VAL A 114 -1.15 0.60 26.36
CA VAL A 114 -0.88 1.52 25.24
C VAL A 114 0.58 1.51 24.79
N GLU A 115 1.53 1.38 25.72
CA GLU A 115 2.97 1.36 25.40
C GLU A 115 3.40 0.11 24.62
N LYS A 116 2.57 -0.93 24.60
CA LYS A 116 2.80 -2.16 23.83
C LYS A 116 1.95 -2.26 22.57
N ARG A 117 1.21 -1.21 22.26
CA ARG A 117 0.33 -1.17 21.08
C ARG A 117 1.01 -0.49 19.87
N THR A 118 2.34 -0.52 19.85
CA THR A 118 3.10 0.07 18.75
C THR A 118 2.80 -0.61 17.42
N ALA A 119 2.72 0.20 16.39
CA ALA A 119 2.38 -0.25 15.05
C ALA A 119 2.94 0.72 14.02
N ARG A 120 2.94 0.31 12.76
CA ARG A 120 3.33 1.18 11.67
C ARG A 120 2.49 0.89 10.43
N PHE A 121 2.26 1.93 9.67
CA PHE A 121 1.72 1.79 8.32
C PHE A 121 2.90 1.81 7.35
N VAL A 122 3.01 0.78 6.54
CA VAL A 122 4.13 0.59 5.60
C VAL A 122 3.63 0.80 4.18
N CYS A 123 4.40 1.53 3.39
CA CYS A 123 4.15 1.66 1.96
C CYS A 123 5.45 1.41 1.21
N VAL A 124 5.44 0.48 0.27
CA VAL A 124 6.55 0.22 -0.64
C VAL A 124 6.11 0.54 -2.05
N ILE A 125 6.94 1.28 -2.78
CA ILE A 125 6.71 1.56 -4.20
C ILE A 125 7.82 0.88 -4.99
N ALA A 126 7.45 0.11 -6.01
CA ALA A 126 8.37 -0.48 -6.97
C ALA A 126 8.23 0.24 -8.30
N ALA A 127 9.37 0.46 -8.96
CA ALA A 127 9.43 1.03 -10.31
C ALA A 127 10.10 0.02 -11.24
N ALA A 128 9.40 -0.37 -12.30
CA ALA A 128 9.95 -1.21 -13.35
C ALA A 128 10.23 -0.34 -14.58
N PHE A 129 11.48 -0.31 -15.00
CA PHE A 129 11.96 0.52 -16.11
C PHE A 129 12.01 -0.28 -17.40
N PRO A 130 11.98 0.41 -18.58
CA PRO A 130 12.01 -0.27 -19.88
C PRO A 130 13.23 -1.17 -20.13
N ASP A 131 14.35 -0.88 -19.46
CA ASP A 131 15.58 -1.69 -19.59
C ASP A 131 15.56 -2.97 -18.73
N GLY A 132 14.48 -3.23 -18.02
CA GLY A 132 14.34 -4.38 -17.13
C GLY A 132 14.76 -4.14 -15.69
N THR A 133 15.30 -2.96 -15.38
CA THR A 133 15.67 -2.59 -14.01
C THR A 133 14.43 -2.41 -13.15
N VAL A 134 14.48 -2.92 -11.92
CA VAL A 134 13.42 -2.73 -10.91
C VAL A 134 14.03 -2.16 -9.64
N CYS A 135 13.45 -1.06 -9.17
CA CYS A 135 13.87 -0.40 -7.93
C CYS A 135 12.71 -0.34 -6.95
N THR A 136 13.00 -0.35 -5.66
CA THR A 136 11.98 -0.18 -4.63
C THR A 136 12.37 0.94 -3.66
N THR A 137 11.35 1.58 -3.09
CA THR A 137 11.52 2.52 -1.98
C THR A 137 10.45 2.24 -0.94
N LYS A 138 10.76 2.46 0.33
CA LYS A 138 9.90 2.14 1.46
C LYS A 138 9.73 3.35 2.36
N GLY A 139 8.48 3.63 2.74
CA GLY A 139 8.14 4.64 3.73
C GLY A 139 7.32 4.02 4.85
N THR A 140 7.44 4.55 6.06
CA THR A 140 6.66 4.11 7.21
C THR A 140 6.11 5.30 7.97
N ILE A 141 4.94 5.09 8.58
CA ILE A 141 4.37 6.00 9.56
C ILE A 141 4.25 5.21 10.86
N GLU A 142 5.08 5.58 11.85
CA GLU A 142 5.10 4.93 13.14
C GLU A 142 4.05 5.54 14.08
N GLY A 143 3.45 4.71 14.91
CA GLY A 143 2.47 5.17 15.88
C GLY A 143 2.02 4.06 16.81
N LYS A 144 0.87 4.26 17.41
CA LYS A 144 0.26 3.27 18.33
C LYS A 144 -1.19 3.07 17.94
N ILE A 145 -1.67 1.85 18.12
CA ILE A 145 -3.09 1.54 17.90
C ILE A 145 -3.88 2.11 19.08
N GLY A 146 -4.88 2.94 18.77
CA GLY A 146 -5.81 3.45 19.77
C GLY A 146 -6.78 2.40 20.28
N TYR A 147 -7.59 2.78 21.26
CA TYR A 147 -8.61 1.90 21.82
C TYR A 147 -9.90 1.93 21.00
N GLU A 148 -10.04 2.88 20.11
CA GLU A 148 -11.20 3.05 19.23
C GLU A 148 -10.77 3.61 17.87
N GLU A 149 -11.60 3.40 16.88
CA GLU A 149 -11.39 3.97 15.55
C GLU A 149 -11.65 5.47 15.54
N ARG A 150 -10.76 6.24 14.90
CA ARG A 150 -10.91 7.68 14.73
C ARG A 150 -10.70 8.04 13.26
N GLY A 151 -11.60 8.83 12.70
CA GLY A 151 -11.52 9.28 11.30
C GLY A 151 -12.01 8.23 10.31
N GLU A 152 -11.81 8.50 9.01
CA GLU A 152 -12.36 7.69 7.92
C GLU A 152 -11.31 7.37 6.85
N ASN A 153 -10.03 7.38 7.18
CA ASN A 153 -8.92 7.33 6.23
C ASN A 153 -8.45 5.92 5.85
N GLY A 154 -9.34 4.94 5.81
CA GLY A 154 -9.03 3.60 5.33
C GLY A 154 -8.46 2.67 6.41
N PHE A 155 -8.04 1.49 5.98
CA PHE A 155 -7.64 0.42 6.89
C PHE A 155 -6.36 0.78 7.65
N GLY A 156 -6.46 0.79 8.95
CA GLY A 156 -5.36 1.00 9.87
C GLY A 156 -5.01 2.45 10.15
N LEU A 157 -5.24 3.38 9.21
CA LEU A 157 -4.87 4.79 9.39
C LEU A 157 -5.68 5.46 10.49
N SER A 158 -6.96 5.10 10.63
CA SER A 158 -7.84 5.62 11.67
C SER A 158 -7.51 5.09 13.07
N LEU A 159 -6.74 4.01 13.16
CA LEU A 159 -6.32 3.39 14.41
C LEU A 159 -4.98 3.91 14.91
N ILE A 160 -4.12 4.39 13.99
CA ILE A 160 -2.78 4.81 14.34
C ILE A 160 -2.80 6.22 14.91
N HIS A 161 -2.42 6.35 16.18
CA HIS A 161 -2.12 7.63 16.79
C HIS A 161 -0.62 7.88 16.59
N ILE A 162 -0.28 8.81 15.69
CA ILE A 162 1.11 9.12 15.36
C ILE A 162 1.80 9.69 16.58
N SER A 163 2.94 9.07 16.96
CA SER A 163 3.77 9.60 18.02
C SER A 163 4.51 10.83 17.50
N GLU A 164 4.47 11.93 18.25
CA GLU A 164 5.27 13.10 17.89
C GLU A 164 6.75 12.73 17.97
N PRO A 165 7.57 13.17 17.00
CA PRO A 165 9.00 12.98 17.08
C PRO A 165 9.56 13.74 18.29
N THR A 166 10.23 13.01 19.14
CA THR A 166 10.93 13.60 20.31
C THR A 166 12.32 14.08 19.90
#